data_119dcf88d75c64b406dc895a66886a6f
#
_entry.id   119dcf88d75c64b406dc895a66886a6f
#
_cell.length_a   1.000
_cell.length_b   1.000
_cell.length_c   1.000
_cell.angle_alpha   90.00
_cell.angle_beta   90.00
_cell.angle_gamma   90.00
#
_symmetry.space_group_name_H-M   'P 1'
#
loop_
_entity.id
_entity.type
_entity.pdbx_description
1 polymer ?
#
loop_
_entity_poly.entity_id
_entity_poly.type
_entity_poly.pdbx_seq_one_letter_code
_entity_poly.pdbx_strand_id
1 'polypeptide(L)'
;MSLDEKLEFFQMLVEVGFKEIEIGFPAASETEYEFCRTLIEKNMIPDDVTIQVLTQARPHIIKKTFEAVKGAPRAIVHVYNSTSLAQREQVFKKSKEEVKQIAIEGAKLLKELAEADGGNFLFEYSPESFTGTEPEYALEVCNAVVDIWQPTPDKKCIINLPATVEMSLPHVFASQIEYMSKYMHNRENVIISLHPHNDRSTGVADAELGLSLIHI
;
A
#
# COMPACT_ATOMS: atom_id res chain seq x y z
N MET A 1 -6.82 -11.85 16.75
CA MET A 1 -6.47 -11.01 17.93
C MET A 1 -7.71 -10.23 18.35
N SER A 2 -7.94 -10.15 19.65
CA SER A 2 -8.93 -9.25 20.23
C SER A 2 -8.47 -7.79 20.12
N LEU A 3 -9.36 -6.84 20.42
CA LEU A 3 -9.01 -5.41 20.44
C LEU A 3 -7.86 -5.13 21.44
N ASP A 4 -7.95 -5.69 22.65
CA ASP A 4 -6.93 -5.46 23.68
C ASP A 4 -5.56 -5.99 23.28
N GLU A 5 -5.50 -7.20 22.70
CA GLU A 5 -4.23 -7.77 22.17
C GLU A 5 -3.64 -6.92 21.05
N LYS A 6 -4.47 -6.34 20.18
CA LYS A 6 -4.00 -5.43 19.12
C LYS A 6 -3.42 -4.14 19.69
N LEU A 7 -4.08 -3.57 20.73
CA LEU A 7 -3.60 -2.36 21.40
C LEU A 7 -2.26 -2.59 22.10
N GLU A 8 -2.11 -3.72 22.80
CA GLU A 8 -0.85 -4.12 23.44
C GLU A 8 0.26 -4.33 22.41
N PHE A 9 -0.06 -5.02 21.30
CA PHE A 9 0.89 -5.25 20.22
C PHE A 9 1.34 -3.94 19.55
N PHE A 10 0.42 -3.01 19.32
CA PHE A 10 0.77 -1.68 18.78
C PHE A 10 1.74 -0.94 19.71
N GLN A 11 1.46 -0.93 21.02
CA GLN A 11 2.36 -0.31 22.00
C GLN A 11 3.76 -0.94 22.01
N MET A 12 3.83 -2.26 21.92
CA MET A 12 5.11 -2.98 21.82
C MET A 12 5.88 -2.56 20.56
N LEU A 13 5.22 -2.43 19.40
CA LEU A 13 5.87 -1.96 18.17
C LEU A 13 6.41 -0.53 18.30
N VAL A 14 5.68 0.35 18.96
CA VAL A 14 6.12 1.71 19.27
C VAL A 14 7.35 1.69 20.19
N GLU A 15 7.36 0.86 21.23
CA GLU A 15 8.49 0.71 22.16
C GLU A 15 9.73 0.13 21.48
N VAL A 16 9.57 -0.79 20.51
CA VAL A 16 10.67 -1.32 19.68
C VAL A 16 11.25 -0.21 18.78
N GLY A 17 10.49 0.84 18.47
CA GLY A 17 10.95 2.01 17.74
C GLY A 17 10.47 2.13 16.31
N PHE A 18 9.47 1.35 15.89
CA PHE A 18 8.87 1.50 14.57
C PHE A 18 8.18 2.86 14.42
N LYS A 19 8.36 3.50 13.25
CA LYS A 19 7.83 4.84 12.95
C LYS A 19 6.70 4.85 11.94
N GLU A 20 6.58 3.77 11.16
CA GLU A 20 5.45 3.52 10.26
C GLU A 20 4.90 2.14 10.61
N ILE A 21 3.62 2.08 10.99
CA ILE A 21 2.98 0.86 11.49
C ILE A 21 1.66 0.65 10.77
N GLU A 22 1.56 -0.40 9.95
CA GLU A 22 0.29 -0.81 9.38
C GLU A 22 -0.57 -1.47 10.46
N ILE A 23 -1.72 -0.85 10.75
CA ILE A 23 -2.62 -1.25 11.84
C ILE A 23 -3.76 -2.16 11.36
N GLY A 24 -3.85 -2.42 10.06
CA GLY A 24 -4.81 -3.34 9.47
C GLY A 24 -5.78 -2.67 8.49
N PHE A 25 -6.95 -3.29 8.32
CA PHE A 25 -7.95 -2.90 7.33
C PHE A 25 -9.25 -2.45 8.01
N PRO A 26 -9.38 -1.18 8.38
CA PRO A 26 -10.50 -0.69 9.20
C PRO A 26 -11.90 -0.94 8.62
N ALA A 27 -12.01 -1.02 7.29
CA ALA A 27 -13.29 -1.30 6.64
C ALA A 27 -13.64 -2.81 6.54
N ALA A 28 -12.75 -3.70 6.98
CA ALA A 28 -12.96 -5.14 6.86
C ALA A 28 -13.84 -5.73 7.96
N SER A 29 -13.79 -5.19 9.17
CA SER A 29 -14.59 -5.64 10.31
C SER A 29 -14.76 -4.54 11.36
N GLU A 30 -15.71 -4.75 12.26
CA GLU A 30 -15.95 -3.84 13.39
C GLU A 30 -14.73 -3.76 14.31
N THR A 31 -14.08 -4.90 14.62
CA THR A 31 -12.87 -4.92 15.45
C THR A 31 -11.73 -4.11 14.83
N GLU A 32 -11.52 -4.19 13.52
CA GLU A 32 -10.51 -3.40 12.82
C GLU A 32 -10.83 -1.90 12.86
N TYR A 33 -12.10 -1.57 12.70
CA TYR A 33 -12.58 -0.20 12.79
C TYR A 33 -12.40 0.37 14.22
N GLU A 34 -12.84 -0.37 15.23
CA GLU A 34 -12.71 0.02 16.64
C GLU A 34 -11.26 0.16 17.07
N PHE A 35 -10.37 -0.72 16.60
CA PHE A 35 -8.94 -0.63 16.86
C PHE A 35 -8.36 0.69 16.34
N CYS A 36 -8.60 1.01 15.07
CA CYS A 36 -8.15 2.27 14.48
C CYS A 36 -8.71 3.49 15.25
N ARG A 37 -10.00 3.49 15.55
CA ARG A 37 -10.64 4.59 16.30
C ARG A 37 -10.11 4.72 17.71
N THR A 38 -9.89 3.60 18.41
CA THR A 38 -9.34 3.60 19.77
C THR A 38 -7.96 4.22 19.84
N LEU A 39 -7.06 3.88 18.88
CA LEU A 39 -5.73 4.46 18.82
C LEU A 39 -5.79 6.00 18.68
N ILE A 40 -6.70 6.49 17.85
CA ILE A 40 -6.86 7.92 17.57
C ILE A 40 -7.54 8.64 18.75
N GLU A 41 -8.68 8.14 19.21
CA GLU A 41 -9.52 8.81 20.23
C GLU A 41 -8.87 8.82 21.62
N LYS A 42 -8.05 7.81 21.92
CA LYS A 42 -7.28 7.74 23.17
C LYS A 42 -5.88 8.35 23.07
N ASN A 43 -5.54 9.00 21.95
CA ASN A 43 -4.23 9.60 21.69
C ASN A 43 -3.06 8.63 21.94
N MET A 44 -3.19 7.40 21.45
CA MET A 44 -2.18 6.35 21.65
C MET A 44 -1.08 6.38 20.56
N ILE A 45 -1.21 7.23 19.56
CA ILE A 45 -0.26 7.37 18.44
C ILE A 45 0.74 8.48 18.80
N PRO A 46 2.03 8.17 18.99
CA PRO A 46 3.05 9.20 19.23
C PRO A 46 3.21 10.16 18.04
N ASP A 47 3.65 11.39 18.31
CA ASP A 47 3.84 12.43 17.29
C ASP A 47 4.80 12.05 16.15
N ASP A 48 5.75 11.15 16.42
CA ASP A 48 6.75 10.67 15.46
C ASP A 48 6.38 9.34 14.81
N VAL A 49 5.16 8.82 15.07
CA VAL A 49 4.64 7.59 14.47
C VAL A 49 3.56 7.91 13.45
N THR A 50 3.62 7.26 12.31
CA THR A 50 2.60 7.29 11.26
C THR A 50 1.87 5.95 11.23
N ILE A 51 0.55 5.97 11.38
CA ILE A 51 -0.24 4.75 11.17
C ILE A 51 -0.50 4.54 9.69
N GLN A 52 -0.54 3.28 9.27
CA GLN A 52 -0.93 2.90 7.92
C GLN A 52 -2.18 2.04 7.98
N VAL A 53 -3.10 2.27 7.02
CA VAL A 53 -4.35 1.52 6.92
C VAL A 53 -4.55 1.02 5.50
N LEU A 54 -4.94 -0.26 5.39
CA LEU A 54 -5.25 -0.88 4.10
C LEU A 54 -6.67 -0.55 3.66
N THR A 55 -6.86 -0.34 2.36
CA THR A 55 -8.17 -0.19 1.74
C THR A 55 -8.20 -0.77 0.33
N GLN A 56 -9.28 -1.42 -0.05
CA GLN A 56 -9.48 -1.88 -1.42
C GLN A 56 -9.95 -0.71 -2.30
N ALA A 57 -9.55 -0.70 -3.59
CA ALA A 57 -9.95 0.33 -4.57
C ALA A 57 -11.45 0.22 -4.94
N ARG A 58 -12.33 0.38 -3.95
CA ARG A 58 -13.79 0.43 -4.07
C ARG A 58 -14.33 1.64 -3.32
N PRO A 59 -15.15 2.49 -3.94
CA PRO A 59 -15.54 3.78 -3.35
C PRO A 59 -16.12 3.70 -1.94
N HIS A 60 -16.97 2.72 -1.65
CA HIS A 60 -17.59 2.57 -0.32
C HIS A 60 -16.57 2.12 0.74
N ILE A 61 -15.58 1.28 0.35
CA ILE A 61 -14.51 0.83 1.24
C ILE A 61 -13.56 2.00 1.55
N ILE A 62 -13.14 2.74 0.53
CA ILE A 62 -12.28 3.91 0.69
C ILE A 62 -12.92 4.95 1.61
N LYS A 63 -14.21 5.27 1.40
CA LYS A 63 -14.94 6.21 2.25
C LYS A 63 -14.98 5.75 3.70
N LYS A 64 -15.24 4.45 3.94
CA LYS A 64 -15.23 3.87 5.29
C LYS A 64 -13.87 3.94 5.95
N THR A 65 -12.81 3.75 5.18
CA THR A 65 -11.42 3.89 5.68
C THR A 65 -11.13 5.33 6.09
N PHE A 66 -11.55 6.35 5.30
CA PHE A 66 -11.39 7.75 5.69
C PHE A 66 -12.21 8.13 6.93
N GLU A 67 -13.40 7.57 7.12
CA GLU A 67 -14.14 7.72 8.38
C GLU A 67 -13.34 7.18 9.58
N ALA A 68 -12.68 6.02 9.39
CA ALA A 68 -11.91 5.39 10.45
C ALA A 68 -10.66 6.19 10.85
N VAL A 69 -9.93 6.77 9.88
CA VAL A 69 -8.69 7.51 10.14
C VAL A 69 -8.90 8.99 10.47
N LYS A 70 -10.14 9.45 10.49
CA LYS A 70 -10.46 10.86 10.78
C LYS A 70 -9.91 11.29 12.13
N GLY A 71 -9.12 12.38 12.11
CA GLY A 71 -8.46 12.92 13.32
C GLY A 71 -7.14 12.25 13.67
N ALA A 72 -6.62 11.33 12.86
CA ALA A 72 -5.27 10.80 13.03
C ALA A 72 -4.22 11.92 12.85
N PRO A 73 -3.17 11.98 13.69
CA PRO A 73 -2.09 12.97 13.56
C PRO A 73 -1.41 12.89 12.19
N ARG A 74 -1.20 11.68 11.70
CA ARG A 74 -0.62 11.35 10.41
C ARG A 74 -1.00 9.94 10.00
N ALA A 75 -1.45 9.75 8.76
CA ALA A 75 -1.81 8.42 8.27
C ALA A 75 -1.35 8.20 6.83
N ILE A 76 -0.92 6.97 6.54
CA ILE A 76 -0.75 6.45 5.18
C ILE A 76 -2.04 5.69 4.84
N VAL A 77 -2.69 6.05 3.73
CA VAL A 77 -3.81 5.27 3.19
C VAL A 77 -3.29 4.41 2.06
N HIS A 78 -3.21 3.10 2.31
CA HIS A 78 -2.70 2.10 1.41
C HIS A 78 -3.84 1.48 0.60
N VAL A 79 -3.97 1.89 -0.66
CA VAL A 79 -4.99 1.38 -1.57
C VAL A 79 -4.42 0.30 -2.50
N TYR A 80 -5.20 -0.74 -2.76
CA TYR A 80 -4.82 -1.82 -3.66
C TYR A 80 -5.96 -2.27 -4.56
N ASN A 81 -5.58 -2.83 -5.70
CA ASN A 81 -6.41 -3.70 -6.51
C ASN A 81 -5.55 -4.72 -7.25
N SER A 82 -6.09 -5.91 -7.48
CA SER A 82 -5.36 -6.97 -8.19
C SER A 82 -5.19 -6.65 -9.66
N THR A 83 -4.00 -6.89 -10.18
CA THR A 83 -3.61 -6.58 -11.57
C THR A 83 -3.18 -7.79 -12.38
N SER A 84 -3.00 -8.96 -11.74
CA SER A 84 -2.50 -10.18 -12.38
C SER A 84 -3.41 -10.70 -13.49
N LEU A 85 -2.82 -11.44 -14.43
CA LEU A 85 -3.54 -12.08 -15.53
C LEU A 85 -4.69 -12.95 -15.01
N ALA A 86 -4.42 -13.80 -14.00
CA ALA A 86 -5.42 -14.70 -13.44
C ALA A 86 -6.60 -13.93 -12.82
N GLN A 87 -6.34 -12.83 -12.11
CA GLN A 87 -7.39 -12.01 -11.50
C GLN A 87 -8.21 -11.29 -12.58
N ARG A 88 -7.56 -10.75 -13.59
CA ARG A 88 -8.26 -10.06 -14.70
C ARG A 88 -9.22 -10.99 -15.43
N GLU A 89 -8.75 -12.18 -15.81
CA GLU A 89 -9.50 -13.11 -16.66
C GLU A 89 -10.53 -13.94 -15.89
N GLN A 90 -10.18 -14.43 -14.72
CA GLN A 90 -11.00 -15.42 -14.00
C GLN A 90 -11.92 -14.77 -12.95
N VAL A 91 -11.44 -13.71 -12.27
CA VAL A 91 -12.20 -13.08 -11.17
C VAL A 91 -12.96 -11.86 -11.66
N PHE A 92 -12.26 -10.87 -12.19
CA PHE A 92 -12.90 -9.62 -12.62
C PHE A 92 -13.58 -9.75 -13.98
N LYS A 93 -13.07 -10.61 -14.86
CA LYS A 93 -13.48 -10.74 -16.25
C LYS A 93 -13.42 -9.38 -16.96
N LYS A 94 -12.31 -8.68 -16.76
CA LYS A 94 -12.06 -7.32 -17.22
C LYS A 94 -10.78 -7.23 -18.03
N SER A 95 -10.76 -6.31 -18.99
CA SER A 95 -9.57 -5.93 -19.74
C SER A 95 -8.53 -5.22 -18.85
N LYS A 96 -7.29 -5.13 -19.34
CA LYS A 96 -6.23 -4.33 -18.70
C LYS A 96 -6.66 -2.89 -18.46
N GLU A 97 -7.30 -2.26 -19.45
CA GLU A 97 -7.75 -0.88 -19.33
C GLU A 97 -8.83 -0.71 -18.24
N GLU A 98 -9.80 -1.61 -18.16
CA GLU A 98 -10.83 -1.55 -17.11
C GLU A 98 -10.25 -1.78 -15.71
N VAL A 99 -9.24 -2.64 -15.56
CA VAL A 99 -8.58 -2.86 -14.26
C VAL A 99 -7.68 -1.68 -13.89
N LYS A 100 -6.97 -1.08 -14.85
CA LYS A 100 -6.22 0.17 -14.65
C LYS A 100 -7.17 1.31 -14.22
N GLN A 101 -8.36 1.38 -14.80
CA GLN A 101 -9.35 2.40 -14.43
C GLN A 101 -9.79 2.28 -12.97
N ILE A 102 -9.83 1.06 -12.38
CA ILE A 102 -10.11 0.86 -10.95
C ILE A 102 -9.03 1.55 -10.09
N ALA A 103 -7.76 1.37 -10.44
CA ALA A 103 -6.65 2.04 -9.74
C ALA A 103 -6.75 3.57 -9.85
N ILE A 104 -7.01 4.09 -11.06
CA ILE A 104 -7.17 5.51 -11.33
C ILE A 104 -8.31 6.12 -10.51
N GLU A 105 -9.47 5.49 -10.48
CA GLU A 105 -10.64 5.96 -9.72
C GLU A 105 -10.35 5.91 -8.21
N GLY A 106 -9.70 4.85 -7.74
CA GLY A 106 -9.25 4.74 -6.35
C GLY A 106 -8.29 5.86 -5.97
N ALA A 107 -7.26 6.10 -6.78
CA ALA A 107 -6.28 7.15 -6.54
C ALA A 107 -6.89 8.57 -6.52
N LYS A 108 -7.81 8.85 -7.44
CA LYS A 108 -8.54 10.12 -7.47
C LYS A 108 -9.39 10.32 -6.22
N LEU A 109 -10.13 9.28 -5.81
CA LEU A 109 -10.98 9.36 -4.64
C LEU A 109 -10.17 9.54 -3.35
N LEU A 110 -9.00 8.89 -3.21
CA LEU A 110 -8.12 9.12 -2.07
C LEU A 110 -7.70 10.59 -2.00
N LYS A 111 -7.25 11.15 -3.12
CA LYS A 111 -6.82 12.55 -3.20
C LYS A 111 -7.96 13.51 -2.84
N GLU A 112 -9.14 13.30 -3.41
CA GLU A 112 -10.34 14.10 -3.13
C GLU A 112 -10.72 14.08 -1.64
N LEU A 113 -10.76 12.90 -1.01
CA LEU A 113 -11.14 12.75 0.38
C LEU A 113 -10.08 13.34 1.33
N ALA A 114 -8.81 13.18 1.02
CA ALA A 114 -7.72 13.76 1.81
C ALA A 114 -7.71 15.29 1.74
N GLU A 115 -7.96 15.87 0.56
CA GLU A 115 -8.09 17.32 0.39
C GLU A 115 -9.33 17.87 1.12
N ALA A 116 -10.44 17.15 1.10
CA ALA A 116 -11.67 17.54 1.80
C ALA A 116 -11.55 17.45 3.33
N ASP A 117 -10.82 16.46 3.86
CA ASP A 117 -10.57 16.31 5.28
C ASP A 117 -9.56 17.33 5.81
N GLY A 118 -8.56 17.70 5.00
CA GLY A 118 -7.48 18.62 5.37
C GLY A 118 -6.46 18.02 6.35
N GLY A 119 -6.52 16.73 6.61
CA GLY A 119 -5.57 16.02 7.47
C GLY A 119 -4.22 15.73 6.80
N ASN A 120 -3.30 15.20 7.58
CA ASN A 120 -1.95 14.85 7.12
C ASN A 120 -1.93 13.41 6.58
N PHE A 121 -2.30 13.26 5.31
CA PHE A 121 -2.36 11.96 4.63
C PHE A 121 -1.22 11.79 3.62
N LEU A 122 -0.59 10.63 3.66
CA LEU A 122 0.25 10.09 2.60
C LEU A 122 -0.47 8.92 1.91
N PHE A 123 -0.04 8.57 0.71
CA PHE A 123 -0.69 7.53 -0.08
C PHE A 123 0.27 6.43 -0.45
N GLU A 124 -0.23 5.20 -0.37
CA GLU A 124 0.44 4.01 -0.86
C GLU A 124 -0.47 3.26 -1.84
N TYR A 125 0.11 2.73 -2.91
CA TYR A 125 -0.60 1.91 -3.89
C TYR A 125 0.11 0.57 -4.10
N SER A 126 -0.67 -0.52 -4.11
CA SER A 126 -0.21 -1.85 -4.49
C SER A 126 -0.94 -2.36 -5.73
N PRO A 127 -0.23 -2.70 -6.83
CA PRO A 127 -0.73 -3.59 -7.86
C PRO A 127 -0.71 -5.04 -7.31
N GLU A 128 -1.74 -5.43 -6.58
CA GLU A 128 -1.80 -6.74 -5.91
C GLU A 128 -1.54 -7.88 -6.90
N SER A 129 -0.84 -8.92 -6.44
CA SER A 129 -0.32 -10.00 -7.28
C SER A 129 0.65 -9.49 -8.36
N PHE A 130 1.55 -8.58 -7.98
CA PHE A 130 2.54 -7.96 -8.89
C PHE A 130 3.37 -9.00 -9.63
N THR A 131 3.83 -10.07 -8.96
CA THR A 131 4.62 -11.15 -9.57
C THR A 131 3.85 -11.97 -10.62
N GLY A 132 2.51 -11.91 -10.61
CA GLY A 132 1.62 -12.52 -11.61
C GLY A 132 1.12 -11.51 -12.66
N THR A 133 1.67 -10.30 -12.66
CA THR A 133 1.33 -9.20 -13.57
C THR A 133 2.48 -8.98 -14.54
N GLU A 134 2.19 -8.70 -15.80
CA GLU A 134 3.21 -8.32 -16.78
C GLU A 134 3.92 -7.02 -16.31
N PRO A 135 5.26 -6.97 -16.25
CA PRO A 135 5.98 -5.82 -15.70
C PRO A 135 5.63 -4.49 -16.35
N GLU A 136 5.44 -4.49 -17.68
CA GLU A 136 5.08 -3.29 -18.45
C GLU A 136 3.67 -2.80 -18.07
N TYR A 137 2.74 -3.72 -17.83
CA TYR A 137 1.40 -3.37 -17.40
C TYR A 137 1.36 -2.91 -15.94
N ALA A 138 2.11 -3.56 -15.05
CA ALA A 138 2.25 -3.11 -13.67
C ALA A 138 2.81 -1.68 -13.60
N LEU A 139 3.84 -1.40 -14.42
CA LEU A 139 4.43 -0.07 -14.55
C LEU A 139 3.41 0.96 -15.06
N GLU A 140 2.65 0.61 -16.11
CA GLU A 140 1.60 1.47 -16.67
C GLU A 140 0.56 1.86 -15.61
N VAL A 141 0.09 0.89 -14.83
CA VAL A 141 -0.89 1.15 -13.75
C VAL A 141 -0.29 2.02 -12.64
N CYS A 142 0.92 1.70 -12.17
CA CYS A 142 1.60 2.48 -11.14
C CYS A 142 1.87 3.92 -11.61
N ASN A 143 2.33 4.11 -12.84
CA ASN A 143 2.55 5.44 -13.40
C ASN A 143 1.25 6.25 -13.49
N ALA A 144 0.13 5.62 -13.87
CA ALA A 144 -1.18 6.29 -13.89
C ALA A 144 -1.60 6.77 -12.48
N VAL A 145 -1.29 6.02 -11.43
CA VAL A 145 -1.54 6.41 -10.03
C VAL A 145 -0.61 7.56 -9.60
N VAL A 146 0.69 7.43 -9.88
CA VAL A 146 1.70 8.46 -9.57
C VAL A 146 1.36 9.79 -10.25
N ASP A 147 0.93 9.75 -11.51
CA ASP A 147 0.54 10.94 -12.26
C ASP A 147 -0.70 11.64 -11.69
N ILE A 148 -1.59 10.92 -11.00
CA ILE A 148 -2.74 11.50 -10.29
C ILE A 148 -2.30 12.16 -8.98
N TRP A 149 -1.47 11.46 -8.20
CA TRP A 149 -1.04 11.94 -6.88
C TRP A 149 -0.01 13.05 -6.97
N GLN A 150 0.81 13.07 -8.02
CA GLN A 150 1.85 14.08 -8.26
C GLN A 150 2.73 14.31 -7.03
N PRO A 151 3.44 13.25 -6.55
CA PRO A 151 4.25 13.37 -5.36
C PRO A 151 5.37 14.41 -5.53
N THR A 152 5.75 15.03 -4.41
CA THR A 152 6.77 16.06 -4.31
C THR A 152 7.86 15.63 -3.31
N PRO A 153 9.01 16.30 -3.24
CA PRO A 153 10.03 16.00 -2.24
C PRO A 153 9.51 16.02 -0.80
N ASP A 154 8.58 16.92 -0.49
CA ASP A 154 8.00 17.09 0.85
C ASP A 154 6.81 16.16 1.10
N LYS A 155 6.20 15.64 0.04
CA LYS A 155 5.03 14.74 0.11
C LYS A 155 5.19 13.61 -0.89
N LYS A 156 6.03 12.64 -0.55
CA LYS A 156 6.25 11.45 -1.36
C LYS A 156 5.04 10.52 -1.32
N CYS A 157 4.89 9.67 -2.34
CA CYS A 157 3.99 8.52 -2.31
C CYS A 157 4.78 7.21 -2.26
N ILE A 158 4.10 6.14 -1.90
CA ILE A 158 4.68 4.80 -1.81
C ILE A 158 4.04 3.93 -2.90
N ILE A 159 4.88 3.22 -3.64
CA ILE A 159 4.46 2.13 -4.53
C ILE A 159 4.99 0.83 -3.93
N ASN A 160 4.07 0.01 -3.45
CA ASN A 160 4.36 -1.27 -2.84
C ASN A 160 4.20 -2.39 -3.86
N LEU A 161 5.22 -3.23 -4.01
CA LEU A 161 5.30 -4.27 -5.05
C LEU A 161 5.24 -5.66 -4.40
N PRO A 162 4.02 -6.25 -4.25
CA PRO A 162 3.86 -7.48 -3.51
C PRO A 162 4.14 -8.72 -4.35
N ALA A 163 5.08 -9.55 -3.89
CA ALA A 163 5.15 -10.95 -4.27
C ALA A 163 4.05 -11.73 -3.55
N THR A 164 2.79 -11.45 -3.87
CA THR A 164 1.60 -12.07 -3.24
C THR A 164 1.66 -13.60 -3.31
N VAL A 165 2.25 -14.11 -4.38
CA VAL A 165 2.69 -15.50 -4.52
C VAL A 165 4.11 -15.46 -5.09
N GLU A 166 5.02 -16.24 -4.51
CA GLU A 166 6.39 -16.41 -5.03
C GLU A 166 6.37 -17.23 -6.34
N MET A 167 6.04 -16.59 -7.46
CA MET A 167 5.88 -17.23 -8.77
C MET A 167 7.19 -17.48 -9.51
N SER A 168 8.28 -16.88 -9.08
CA SER A 168 9.59 -16.94 -9.73
C SER A 168 10.73 -17.07 -8.73
N LEU A 169 11.96 -17.18 -9.23
CA LEU A 169 13.14 -17.16 -8.38
C LEU A 169 13.48 -15.72 -7.94
N PRO A 170 14.17 -15.52 -6.81
CA PRO A 170 14.43 -14.21 -6.24
C PRO A 170 15.10 -13.20 -7.19
N HIS A 171 16.01 -13.65 -8.03
CA HIS A 171 16.65 -12.76 -9.01
C HIS A 171 15.68 -12.25 -10.09
N VAL A 172 14.61 -13.00 -10.40
CA VAL A 172 13.57 -12.55 -11.34
C VAL A 172 12.72 -11.46 -10.67
N PHE A 173 12.31 -11.65 -9.42
CA PHE A 173 11.62 -10.63 -8.64
C PHE A 173 12.48 -9.35 -8.54
N ALA A 174 13.77 -9.49 -8.19
CA ALA A 174 14.69 -8.37 -8.14
C ALA A 174 14.81 -7.61 -9.47
N SER A 175 14.87 -8.34 -10.60
CA SER A 175 14.87 -7.71 -11.94
C SER A 175 13.58 -6.96 -12.25
N GLN A 176 12.42 -7.45 -11.77
CA GLN A 176 11.16 -6.72 -11.88
C GLN A 176 11.18 -5.43 -11.06
N ILE A 177 11.74 -5.47 -9.84
CA ILE A 177 11.92 -4.29 -8.99
C ILE A 177 12.84 -3.25 -9.66
N GLU A 178 13.98 -3.69 -10.22
CA GLU A 178 14.88 -2.82 -10.98
C GLU A 178 14.16 -2.16 -12.16
N TYR A 179 13.40 -2.93 -12.93
CA TYR A 179 12.59 -2.42 -14.04
C TYR A 179 11.61 -1.33 -13.59
N MET A 180 10.84 -1.59 -12.52
CA MET A 180 9.92 -0.62 -11.95
C MET A 180 10.65 0.63 -11.49
N SER A 181 11.75 0.48 -10.76
CA SER A 181 12.57 1.60 -10.29
C SER A 181 13.11 2.47 -11.42
N LYS A 182 13.54 1.85 -12.52
CA LYS A 182 14.16 2.55 -13.66
C LYS A 182 13.17 3.35 -14.51
N TYR A 183 11.94 2.85 -14.67
CA TYR A 183 10.97 3.41 -15.63
C TYR A 183 9.77 4.09 -14.97
N MET A 184 9.71 4.13 -13.65
CA MET A 184 8.64 4.80 -12.90
C MET A 184 8.70 6.31 -13.07
N HIS A 185 7.54 6.93 -13.31
CA HIS A 185 7.41 8.38 -13.37
C HIS A 185 7.73 9.02 -12.02
N ASN A 186 8.34 10.21 -12.05
CA ASN A 186 8.65 11.00 -10.86
C ASN A 186 9.37 10.18 -9.77
N ARG A 187 10.29 9.30 -10.20
CA ARG A 187 10.93 8.26 -9.36
C ARG A 187 11.56 8.78 -8.08
N GLU A 188 12.13 9.97 -8.11
CA GLU A 188 12.80 10.62 -6.98
C GLU A 188 11.83 10.98 -5.82
N ASN A 189 10.55 11.09 -6.13
CA ASN A 189 9.48 11.37 -5.16
C ASN A 189 8.61 10.15 -4.84
N VAL A 190 9.01 8.97 -5.34
CA VAL A 190 8.33 7.70 -5.07
C VAL A 190 9.21 6.82 -4.19
N ILE A 191 8.67 6.36 -3.07
CA ILE A 191 9.27 5.31 -2.25
C ILE A 191 8.81 3.97 -2.81
N ILE A 192 9.74 3.08 -3.15
CA ILE A 192 9.41 1.70 -3.50
C ILE A 192 9.44 0.87 -2.23
N SER A 193 8.32 0.22 -1.94
CA SER A 193 8.18 -0.76 -0.86
C SER A 193 8.23 -2.17 -1.43
N LEU A 194 9.04 -3.04 -0.84
CA LEU A 194 9.13 -4.44 -1.20
C LEU A 194 8.28 -5.26 -0.23
N HIS A 195 7.39 -6.08 -0.77
CA HIS A 195 6.48 -6.89 0.03
C HIS A 195 6.55 -8.37 -0.39
N PRO A 196 7.65 -9.08 -0.09
CA PRO A 196 7.75 -10.50 -0.38
C PRO A 196 6.93 -11.31 0.61
N HIS A 197 6.19 -12.31 0.09
CA HIS A 197 5.71 -13.42 0.89
C HIS A 197 6.79 -14.53 0.98
N ASN A 198 6.52 -15.60 1.69
CA ASN A 198 7.50 -16.65 1.94
C ASN A 198 6.93 -18.07 1.65
N ASP A 199 6.14 -18.18 0.58
CA ASP A 199 5.45 -19.44 0.21
C ASP A 199 6.43 -20.57 -0.13
N ARG A 200 7.60 -20.22 -0.67
CA ARG A 200 8.66 -21.11 -1.09
C ARG A 200 9.92 -21.02 -0.21
N SER A 201 9.83 -20.31 0.92
CA SER A 201 10.96 -20.05 1.81
C SER A 201 12.09 -19.23 1.17
N THR A 202 11.79 -18.40 0.17
CA THR A 202 12.74 -17.50 -0.52
C THR A 202 12.48 -16.02 -0.29
N GLY A 203 11.50 -15.65 0.54
CA GLY A 203 11.10 -14.26 0.77
C GLY A 203 12.22 -13.36 1.31
N VAL A 204 13.13 -13.90 2.13
CA VAL A 204 14.32 -13.14 2.58
C VAL A 204 15.24 -12.81 1.40
N ALA A 205 15.49 -13.78 0.51
CA ALA A 205 16.30 -13.56 -0.67
C ALA A 205 15.64 -12.59 -1.66
N ASP A 206 14.30 -12.63 -1.80
CA ASP A 206 13.53 -11.67 -2.58
C ASP A 206 13.73 -10.24 -2.04
N ALA A 207 13.64 -10.06 -0.73
CA ALA A 207 13.84 -8.77 -0.07
C ALA A 207 15.28 -8.26 -0.25
N GLU A 208 16.28 -9.08 0.05
CA GLU A 208 17.70 -8.69 -0.03
C GLU A 208 18.13 -8.34 -1.45
N LEU A 209 17.78 -9.18 -2.44
CA LEU A 209 18.13 -8.94 -3.83
C LEU A 209 17.36 -7.75 -4.41
N GLY A 210 16.06 -7.64 -4.13
CA GLY A 210 15.26 -6.49 -4.57
C GLY A 210 15.80 -5.19 -3.99
N LEU A 211 16.14 -5.16 -2.71
CA LEU A 211 16.70 -3.98 -2.06
C LEU A 211 18.06 -3.58 -2.66
N SER A 212 18.92 -4.56 -2.97
CA SER A 212 20.23 -4.29 -3.55
C SER A 212 20.19 -3.57 -4.89
N LEU A 213 19.08 -3.71 -5.65
CA LEU A 213 18.92 -3.11 -6.98
C LEU A 213 18.27 -1.71 -6.97
N ILE A 214 17.76 -1.25 -5.83
CA ILE A 214 17.14 0.09 -5.70
C ILE A 214 17.97 1.05 -4.83
N HIS A 215 19.00 0.56 -4.15
CA HIS A 215 19.89 1.34 -3.27
C HIS A 215 21.33 1.49 -3.78
N ILE A 216 21.61 1.00 -4.97
CA ILE A 216 22.94 1.15 -5.59
C ILE A 216 22.99 2.38 -6.46
#